data_14b3dec9273f90bafbb49b877655df30
#
_entry.id   14b3dec9273f90bafbb49b877655df30
#
_cell.length_a   1.000
_cell.length_b   1.000
_cell.length_c   1.000
_cell.angle_alpha   90.00
_cell.angle_beta   90.00
_cell.angle_gamma   90.00
#
_symmetry.space_group_name_H-M   'P 1'
#
loop_
_entity.id
_entity.type
_entity.pdbx_description
1 polymer ?
#
loop_
_entity_poly.entity_id
_entity_poly.type
_entity_poly.pdbx_seq_one_letter_code
_entity_poly.pdbx_strand_id
1 'polypeptide(L)'
;MPLRRHLLLFAFLLAAVPAWALETFGTSELTVQTASGPQKFSIELALTDAQMEQGLMFRRSMPASAGMLFDFKTPTSVTMWMKNTVIPLDMLFLDPQGQIIDVHERAVPFSTDIIASKLPARYVIELNGGTVARLGIKTGDQVTSPYFK
;
A
#
# COMPACT_ATOMS: atom_id res chain seq x y z
N MET A 1 54.38 -27.18 -39.60
CA MET A 1 53.16 -26.36 -39.73
C MET A 1 52.46 -26.32 -38.37
N PRO A 2 52.42 -25.17 -37.69
CA PRO A 2 51.71 -25.08 -36.39
C PRO A 2 50.25 -24.72 -36.65
N LEU A 3 49.36 -25.54 -36.04
CA LEU A 3 47.91 -25.40 -36.07
C LEU A 3 47.49 -24.20 -35.18
N ARG A 4 47.00 -23.11 -35.77
CA ARG A 4 46.43 -21.98 -35.05
C ARG A 4 45.10 -22.34 -34.45
N ARG A 5 45.04 -22.50 -33.12
CA ARG A 5 43.82 -22.61 -32.35
C ARG A 5 43.18 -21.22 -32.26
N HIS A 6 42.10 -21.00 -32.99
CA HIS A 6 41.24 -19.82 -32.80
C HIS A 6 40.41 -20.01 -31.53
N LEU A 7 40.75 -19.23 -30.50
CA LEU A 7 39.96 -19.13 -29.27
C LEU A 7 38.79 -18.19 -29.56
N LEU A 8 37.59 -18.73 -29.75
CA LEU A 8 36.38 -17.96 -29.84
C LEU A 8 35.99 -17.53 -28.42
N LEU A 9 36.26 -16.25 -28.09
CA LEU A 9 35.68 -15.62 -26.89
C LEU A 9 34.19 -15.37 -27.13
N PHE A 10 33.36 -16.21 -26.53
CA PHE A 10 31.94 -15.91 -26.38
C PHE A 10 31.79 -14.81 -25.30
N ALA A 11 31.62 -13.58 -25.76
CA ALA A 11 31.18 -12.49 -24.87
C ALA A 11 29.73 -12.74 -24.50
N PHE A 12 29.49 -13.20 -23.26
CA PHE A 12 28.16 -13.19 -22.66
C PHE A 12 27.76 -11.71 -22.45
N LEU A 13 26.95 -11.17 -23.35
CA LEU A 13 26.20 -9.96 -23.06
C LEU A 13 25.23 -10.30 -21.94
N LEU A 14 25.56 -9.94 -20.70
CA LEU A 14 24.56 -9.79 -19.65
C LEU A 14 23.64 -8.64 -20.08
N ALA A 15 22.47 -8.96 -20.65
CA ALA A 15 21.40 -8.02 -20.80
C ALA A 15 21.02 -7.59 -19.37
N ALA A 16 21.35 -6.35 -19.00
CA ALA A 16 20.84 -5.75 -17.78
C ALA A 16 19.31 -5.72 -17.90
N VAL A 17 18.63 -6.58 -17.16
CA VAL A 17 17.18 -6.49 -16.99
C VAL A 17 16.96 -5.11 -16.37
N PRO A 18 16.14 -4.22 -16.97
CA PRO A 18 15.82 -2.97 -16.34
C PRO A 18 15.19 -3.30 -14.99
N ALA A 19 15.88 -2.95 -13.92
CA ALA A 19 15.28 -2.90 -12.60
C ALA A 19 14.14 -1.89 -12.75
N TRP A 20 12.90 -2.36 -12.75
CA TRP A 20 11.73 -1.50 -12.65
C TRP A 20 11.95 -0.64 -11.42
N ALA A 21 12.23 0.63 -11.63
CA ALA A 21 12.46 1.55 -10.54
C ALA A 21 11.21 1.51 -9.67
N LEU A 22 11.36 1.19 -8.37
CA LEU A 22 10.28 1.28 -7.43
C LEU A 22 9.81 2.73 -7.36
N GLU A 23 8.50 2.93 -7.25
CA GLU A 23 7.92 4.26 -7.09
C GLU A 23 8.41 4.91 -5.80
N THR A 24 8.51 6.23 -5.84
CA THR A 24 8.76 7.07 -4.66
C THR A 24 7.46 7.71 -4.21
N PHE A 25 7.27 7.86 -2.90
CA PHE A 25 6.04 8.35 -2.31
C PHE A 25 6.29 9.61 -1.50
N GLY A 26 5.41 10.60 -1.62
CA GLY A 26 5.34 11.69 -0.67
C GLY A 26 4.88 11.17 0.69
N THR A 27 5.04 11.96 1.73
CA THR A 27 4.65 11.58 3.09
C THR A 27 3.70 12.60 3.70
N SER A 28 2.88 12.15 4.62
CA SER A 28 2.02 12.97 5.46
C SER A 28 1.81 12.29 6.81
N GLU A 29 1.00 12.90 7.66
CA GLU A 29 0.54 12.32 8.91
C GLU A 29 -0.96 12.16 8.88
N LEU A 30 -1.48 11.22 9.64
CA LEU A 30 -2.90 11.12 9.94
C LEU A 30 -3.12 10.72 11.39
N THR A 31 -4.32 11.01 11.86
CA THR A 31 -4.78 10.61 13.18
C THR A 31 -6.14 9.93 13.05
N VAL A 32 -6.25 8.72 13.57
CA VAL A 32 -7.53 8.02 13.73
C VAL A 32 -8.07 8.31 15.13
N GLN A 33 -9.25 8.89 15.22
CA GLN A 33 -9.94 9.14 16.49
C GLN A 33 -10.69 7.87 16.90
N THR A 34 -10.11 7.11 17.83
CA THR A 34 -10.72 5.90 18.36
C THR A 34 -11.36 6.13 19.74
N ALA A 35 -12.18 5.18 20.20
CA ALA A 35 -12.72 5.23 21.55
C ALA A 35 -11.63 5.26 22.64
N SER A 36 -10.44 4.74 22.36
CA SER A 36 -9.28 4.76 23.25
C SER A 36 -8.42 6.01 23.13
N GLY A 37 -8.85 6.98 22.31
CA GLY A 37 -8.14 8.23 22.03
C GLY A 37 -7.49 8.26 20.64
N PRO A 38 -6.78 9.36 20.33
CA PRO A 38 -6.16 9.57 19.03
C PRO A 38 -4.99 8.63 18.78
N GLN A 39 -4.98 8.00 17.61
CA GLN A 39 -3.91 7.12 17.13
C GLN A 39 -3.22 7.77 15.93
N LYS A 40 -1.93 8.09 16.05
CA LYS A 40 -1.16 8.80 15.02
C LYS A 40 -0.36 7.84 14.15
N PHE A 41 -0.33 8.12 12.86
CA PHE A 41 0.44 7.38 11.87
C PHE A 41 1.20 8.33 10.94
N SER A 42 2.42 7.94 10.56
CA SER A 42 3.14 8.51 9.43
C SER A 42 2.80 7.71 8.18
N ILE A 43 2.32 8.36 7.16
CA ILE A 43 1.82 7.68 5.95
C ILE A 43 2.58 8.12 4.71
N GLU A 44 2.76 7.18 3.80
CA GLU A 44 3.14 7.45 2.43
C GLU A 44 1.87 7.70 1.58
N LEU A 45 2.01 8.49 0.53
CA LEU A 45 0.89 8.93 -0.31
C LEU A 45 0.98 8.28 -1.70
N ALA A 46 0.05 7.39 -2.01
CA ALA A 46 -0.11 6.80 -3.34
C ALA A 46 -1.14 7.64 -4.13
N LEU A 47 -0.66 8.50 -5.03
CA LEU A 47 -1.45 9.54 -5.69
C LEU A 47 -1.51 9.40 -7.22
N THR A 48 -0.57 8.68 -7.82
CA THR A 48 -0.54 8.37 -9.26
C THR A 48 -0.95 6.93 -9.51
N ASP A 49 -1.38 6.61 -10.71
CA ASP A 49 -1.77 5.25 -11.08
C ASP A 49 -0.63 4.26 -10.81
N ALA A 50 0.62 4.60 -11.15
CA ALA A 50 1.78 3.75 -10.89
C ALA A 50 2.04 3.55 -9.39
N GLN A 51 1.92 4.61 -8.58
CA GLN A 51 2.04 4.51 -7.13
C GLN A 51 0.91 3.67 -6.52
N MET A 52 -0.32 3.84 -6.99
CA MET A 52 -1.47 3.06 -6.52
C MET A 52 -1.35 1.58 -6.91
N GLU A 53 -0.84 1.29 -8.12
CA GLU A 53 -0.59 -0.08 -8.56
C GLU A 53 0.50 -0.76 -7.73
N GLN A 54 1.60 -0.07 -7.44
CA GLN A 54 2.68 -0.63 -6.63
C GLN A 54 2.30 -0.76 -5.16
N GLY A 55 1.72 0.28 -4.57
CA GLY A 55 1.38 0.30 -3.15
C GLY A 55 2.52 -0.19 -2.26
N LEU A 56 2.22 -1.09 -1.33
CA LEU A 56 3.18 -1.70 -0.39
C LEU A 56 3.82 -3.00 -0.93
N MET A 57 3.73 -3.27 -2.25
CA MET A 57 4.36 -4.45 -2.86
C MET A 57 5.85 -4.56 -2.50
N PHE A 58 6.33 -5.78 -2.34
CA PHE A 58 7.73 -6.17 -2.10
C PHE A 58 8.33 -5.72 -0.76
N ARG A 59 7.57 -5.04 0.10
CA ARG A 59 8.06 -4.64 1.43
C ARG A 59 8.00 -5.81 2.40
N ARG A 60 9.10 -6.06 3.10
CA ARG A 60 9.22 -7.15 4.06
C ARG A 60 8.72 -6.77 5.46
N SER A 61 8.69 -5.48 5.75
CA SER A 61 8.21 -4.93 7.03
C SER A 61 7.81 -3.48 6.87
N MET A 62 7.02 -3.00 7.81
CA MET A 62 6.64 -1.60 7.95
C MET A 62 6.57 -1.27 9.45
N PRO A 63 7.05 -0.08 9.90
CA PRO A 63 6.93 0.34 11.29
C PRO A 63 5.48 0.29 11.79
N ALA A 64 5.26 0.01 13.06
CA ALA A 64 3.93 -0.14 13.64
C ALA A 64 3.05 1.12 13.52
N SER A 65 3.68 2.30 13.49
CA SER A 65 3.02 3.60 13.32
C SER A 65 3.08 4.14 11.90
N ALA A 66 3.40 3.31 10.92
CA ALA A 66 3.43 3.69 9.51
C ALA A 66 2.28 3.06 8.73
N GLY A 67 1.99 3.63 7.56
CA GLY A 67 0.98 3.13 6.64
C GLY A 67 1.09 3.79 5.27
N MET A 68 0.12 3.50 4.41
CA MET A 68 0.00 4.13 3.10
C MET A 68 -1.44 4.57 2.86
N LEU A 69 -1.59 5.77 2.30
CA LEU A 69 -2.88 6.33 1.90
C LEU A 69 -2.98 6.35 0.38
N PHE A 70 -4.07 5.83 -0.12
CA PHE A 70 -4.47 5.86 -1.53
C PHE A 70 -5.60 6.88 -1.69
N ASP A 71 -5.46 7.85 -2.59
CA ASP A 71 -6.49 8.84 -2.90
C ASP A 71 -7.07 8.59 -4.30
N PHE A 72 -8.27 8.08 -4.35
CA PHE A 72 -9.03 7.81 -5.58
C PHE A 72 -9.66 9.09 -6.18
N LYS A 73 -9.43 10.26 -5.59
CA LYS A 73 -9.86 11.60 -6.01
C LYS A 73 -11.37 11.83 -5.84
N THR A 74 -12.20 10.86 -6.20
CA THR A 74 -13.66 10.91 -6.05
C THR A 74 -14.15 9.61 -5.43
N PRO A 75 -15.28 9.62 -4.71
CA PRO A 75 -15.89 8.40 -4.19
C PRO A 75 -16.18 7.42 -5.33
N THR A 76 -15.68 6.19 -5.18
CA THR A 76 -15.85 5.13 -6.16
C THR A 76 -15.94 3.77 -5.48
N SER A 77 -16.42 2.76 -6.19
CA SER A 77 -16.33 1.37 -5.75
C SER A 77 -14.87 0.93 -5.82
N VAL A 78 -14.18 1.03 -4.69
CA VAL A 78 -12.76 0.68 -4.59
C VAL A 78 -12.60 -0.82 -4.52
N THR A 79 -11.61 -1.32 -5.26
CA THR A 79 -11.15 -2.71 -5.19
C THR A 79 -9.65 -2.73 -4.91
N MET A 80 -9.27 -3.54 -3.93
CA MET A 80 -7.88 -3.75 -3.51
C MET A 80 -7.52 -5.24 -3.67
N TRP A 81 -6.25 -5.55 -3.62
CA TRP A 81 -5.71 -6.90 -3.63
C TRP A 81 -4.38 -6.96 -2.87
N MET A 82 -3.88 -8.17 -2.64
CA MET A 82 -2.58 -8.39 -1.97
C MET A 82 -1.50 -8.93 -2.93
N LYS A 83 -1.65 -8.70 -4.25
CA LYS A 83 -0.67 -9.13 -5.24
C LYS A 83 0.72 -8.58 -4.88
N ASN A 84 1.73 -9.43 -4.88
CA ASN A 84 3.13 -9.11 -4.54
C ASN A 84 3.31 -8.42 -3.17
N THR A 85 2.31 -8.48 -2.28
CA THR A 85 2.35 -7.86 -0.96
C THR A 85 2.67 -8.93 0.08
N VAL A 86 3.82 -8.79 0.73
CA VAL A 86 4.45 -9.81 1.58
C VAL A 86 3.91 -9.76 3.01
N ILE A 87 3.59 -8.56 3.50
CA ILE A 87 3.09 -8.34 4.87
C ILE A 87 1.56 -8.35 4.90
N PRO A 88 0.93 -8.95 5.92
CA PRO A 88 -0.51 -8.84 6.10
C PRO A 88 -0.89 -7.39 6.39
N LEU A 89 -2.02 -6.93 5.86
CA LEU A 89 -2.49 -5.54 5.97
C LEU A 89 -3.91 -5.46 6.51
N ASP A 90 -4.17 -4.43 7.30
CA ASP A 90 -5.51 -3.94 7.58
C ASP A 90 -5.82 -2.79 6.63
N MET A 91 -7.00 -2.76 6.04
CA MET A 91 -7.45 -1.73 5.11
C MET A 91 -8.63 -0.97 5.68
N LEU A 92 -8.51 0.36 5.76
CA LEU A 92 -9.58 1.27 6.18
C LEU A 92 -10.09 1.99 4.94
N PHE A 93 -11.38 1.88 4.65
CA PHE A 93 -12.04 2.60 3.55
C PHE A 93 -12.73 3.83 4.11
N LEU A 94 -12.46 5.00 3.53
CA LEU A 94 -12.95 6.28 4.04
C LEU A 94 -13.77 7.02 2.98
N ASP A 95 -14.77 7.75 3.48
CA ASP A 95 -15.50 8.72 2.68
C ASP A 95 -14.66 10.01 2.43
N PRO A 96 -15.16 10.98 1.64
CA PRO A 96 -14.46 12.24 1.39
C PRO A 96 -14.20 13.08 2.65
N GLN A 97 -14.97 12.89 3.71
CA GLN A 97 -14.84 13.61 4.97
C GLN A 97 -13.87 12.93 5.94
N GLY A 98 -13.30 11.78 5.55
CA GLY A 98 -12.35 11.02 6.36
C GLY A 98 -13.01 10.11 7.39
N GLN A 99 -14.33 9.87 7.30
CA GLN A 99 -14.99 8.90 8.15
C GLN A 99 -14.71 7.48 7.63
N ILE A 100 -14.37 6.55 8.52
CA ILE A 100 -14.21 5.14 8.19
C ILE A 100 -15.59 4.53 7.90
N ILE A 101 -15.80 4.10 6.67
CA ILE A 101 -17.07 3.52 6.20
C ILE A 101 -17.02 1.99 6.09
N ASP A 102 -15.82 1.41 5.98
CA ASP A 102 -15.61 -0.04 5.96
C ASP A 102 -14.20 -0.38 6.43
N VAL A 103 -14.03 -1.59 6.94
CA VAL A 103 -12.73 -2.12 7.40
C VAL A 103 -12.56 -3.55 6.91
N HIS A 104 -11.39 -3.85 6.37
CA HIS A 104 -10.96 -5.22 6.08
C HIS A 104 -9.71 -5.53 6.87
N GLU A 105 -9.79 -6.50 7.78
CA GLU A 105 -8.69 -6.87 8.67
C GLU A 105 -7.90 -8.04 8.10
N ARG A 106 -6.57 -8.00 8.31
CA ARG A 106 -5.63 -9.11 8.06
C ARG A 106 -5.74 -9.68 6.64
N ALA A 107 -5.76 -8.79 5.64
CA ALA A 107 -5.70 -9.20 4.24
C ALA A 107 -4.51 -10.16 4.03
N VAL A 108 -4.80 -11.26 3.36
CA VAL A 108 -3.86 -12.40 3.23
C VAL A 108 -2.75 -12.05 2.24
N PRO A 109 -1.47 -12.12 2.64
CA PRO A 109 -0.33 -11.89 1.75
C PRO A 109 -0.43 -12.70 0.45
N PHE A 110 -0.05 -12.08 -0.67
CA PHE A 110 -0.04 -12.65 -2.02
C PHE A 110 -1.41 -13.03 -2.60
N SER A 111 -2.51 -12.89 -1.86
CA SER A 111 -3.84 -13.15 -2.41
C SER A 111 -4.16 -12.17 -3.54
N THR A 112 -4.74 -12.70 -4.62
CA THR A 112 -5.29 -11.92 -5.74
C THR A 112 -6.81 -11.82 -5.68
N ASP A 113 -7.43 -12.31 -4.58
CA ASP A 113 -8.83 -12.13 -4.33
C ASP A 113 -9.16 -10.64 -4.19
N ILE A 114 -10.29 -10.25 -4.76
CA ILE A 114 -10.73 -8.84 -4.72
C ILE A 114 -11.29 -8.50 -3.34
N ILE A 115 -10.72 -7.46 -2.74
CA ILE A 115 -11.21 -6.83 -1.52
C ILE A 115 -11.95 -5.57 -1.95
N ALA A 116 -13.28 -5.61 -1.96
CA ALA A 116 -14.10 -4.50 -2.40
C ALA A 116 -14.67 -3.71 -1.22
N SER A 117 -14.69 -2.37 -1.33
CA SER A 117 -15.41 -1.53 -0.36
C SER A 117 -16.92 -1.76 -0.48
N LYS A 118 -17.62 -1.84 0.65
CA LYS A 118 -19.08 -2.01 0.69
C LYS A 118 -19.84 -0.78 0.18
N LEU A 119 -19.23 0.40 0.34
CA LEU A 119 -19.76 1.69 -0.09
C LEU A 119 -18.71 2.42 -0.92
N PRO A 120 -19.07 3.40 -1.77
CA PRO A 120 -18.11 4.22 -2.46
C PRO A 120 -17.16 4.91 -1.49
N ALA A 121 -15.85 4.69 -1.65
CA ALA A 121 -14.80 5.28 -0.84
C ALA A 121 -13.96 6.26 -1.66
N ARG A 122 -13.47 7.32 -1.04
CA ARG A 122 -12.48 8.22 -1.63
C ARG A 122 -11.06 7.82 -1.27
N TYR A 123 -10.84 7.40 -0.03
CA TYR A 123 -9.51 7.03 0.45
C TYR A 123 -9.49 5.59 0.94
N VAL A 124 -8.32 4.96 0.78
CA VAL A 124 -7.99 3.73 1.50
C VAL A 124 -6.71 3.99 2.30
N ILE A 125 -6.69 3.51 3.54
CA ILE A 125 -5.49 3.50 4.36
C ILE A 125 -5.11 2.05 4.62
N GLU A 126 -3.88 1.70 4.27
CA GLU A 126 -3.29 0.41 4.61
C GLU A 126 -2.37 0.56 5.83
N LEU A 127 -2.59 -0.30 6.82
CA LEU A 127 -1.81 -0.41 8.05
C LEU A 127 -1.32 -1.86 8.20
N ASN A 128 -0.34 -2.08 9.08
CA ASN A 128 0.04 -3.46 9.43
C ASN A 128 -1.16 -4.28 9.91
N GLY A 129 -1.26 -5.52 9.45
CA GLY A 129 -2.32 -6.44 9.87
C GLY A 129 -2.37 -6.62 11.39
N GLY A 130 -3.58 -6.53 11.95
CA GLY A 130 -3.82 -6.58 13.39
C GLY A 130 -3.81 -5.23 14.09
N THR A 131 -3.50 -4.13 13.40
CA THR A 131 -3.53 -2.77 13.96
C THR A 131 -4.94 -2.36 14.35
N VAL A 132 -5.93 -2.68 13.52
CA VAL A 132 -7.35 -2.40 13.77
C VAL A 132 -7.80 -3.02 15.10
N ALA A 133 -7.57 -4.31 15.28
CA ALA A 133 -7.95 -5.01 16.50
C ALA A 133 -7.20 -4.48 17.73
N ARG A 134 -5.90 -4.22 17.59
CA ARG A 134 -5.05 -3.75 18.71
C ARG A 134 -5.43 -2.36 19.18
N LEU A 135 -5.83 -1.47 18.30
CA LEU A 135 -6.14 -0.06 18.61
C LEU A 135 -7.65 0.20 18.76
N GLY A 136 -8.49 -0.81 18.49
CA GLY A 136 -9.95 -0.68 18.55
C GLY A 136 -10.50 0.25 17.47
N ILE A 137 -9.85 0.32 16.30
CA ILE A 137 -10.33 1.09 15.14
C ILE A 137 -11.59 0.42 14.59
N LYS A 138 -12.59 1.21 14.21
CA LYS A 138 -13.85 0.67 13.70
C LYS A 138 -14.53 1.63 12.71
N THR A 139 -15.49 1.10 11.98
CA THR A 139 -16.41 1.89 11.17
C THR A 139 -17.08 2.97 12.02
N GLY A 140 -17.13 4.19 11.51
CA GLY A 140 -17.63 5.38 12.19
C GLY A 140 -16.55 6.22 12.87
N ASP A 141 -15.36 5.68 13.10
CA ASP A 141 -14.24 6.48 13.59
C ASP A 141 -13.84 7.53 12.55
N GLN A 142 -13.37 8.69 13.04
CA GLN A 142 -12.95 9.82 12.20
C GLN A 142 -11.44 9.81 12.01
N VAL A 143 -11.02 9.93 10.76
CA VAL A 143 -9.61 10.18 10.39
C VAL A 143 -9.43 11.64 10.02
N THR A 144 -8.36 12.24 10.52
CA THR A 144 -7.93 13.58 10.16
C THR A 144 -6.51 13.54 9.61
N SER A 145 -6.22 14.38 8.61
CA SER A 145 -4.89 14.52 8.03
C SER A 145 -4.73 15.91 7.42
N PRO A 146 -3.52 16.50 7.48
CA PRO A 146 -3.22 17.71 6.71
C PRO A 146 -3.40 17.53 5.20
N TYR A 147 -3.37 16.27 4.73
CA TYR A 147 -3.57 15.91 3.33
C TYR A 147 -5.03 16.07 2.90
N PHE A 148 -6.00 15.83 3.76
CA PHE A 148 -7.43 15.93 3.42
C PHE A 148 -7.80 17.41 3.17
N LYS A 149 -8.43 17.66 2.02
CA LYS A 149 -8.89 18.99 1.61
C LYS A 149 -10.38 18.98 1.41
#